data_1bb297090fa8118055437425c9c53b4e
#
_entry.id   1bb297090fa8118055437425c9c53b4e
#
_cell.length_a   1.000
_cell.length_b   1.000
_cell.length_c   1.000
_cell.angle_alpha   90.00
_cell.angle_beta   90.00
_cell.angle_gamma   90.00
#
_symmetry.space_group_name_H-M   'P 1'
#
loop_
_entity.id
_entity.type
_entity.pdbx_description
1 polymer ?
#
loop_
_entity_poly.entity_id
_entity_poly.type
_entity_poly.pdbx_seq_one_letter_code
_entity_poly.pdbx_strand_id
1 'polypeptide(L)'
;KSPSLGTTRGDLVKLLKTVLVDGFNSQTVNSVSVDQTANIATLSVPISHGFLFNQVITVSGATPSEFNGDYRVLYVDGTTIQVKLKSNITEISGPISVKTASLGYSLAYDDITNTGTACFKNSSQTSPAILKVIDALPPNGYNATWARFARVVAGQAIDSAGKFINNEKTPYHKDYPFAEETGNMVSGNTGIHSSCRWDYAKPQYKDNGSGYADN
;
A
#
# COMPACT_ATOMS: atom_id res chain seq x y z
N LYS A 1 10.89 -6.84 7.82
CA LYS A 1 10.12 -7.99 7.28
C LYS A 1 8.97 -7.47 6.44
N SER A 2 8.62 -8.15 5.34
CA SER A 2 7.46 -7.77 4.53
C SER A 2 6.17 -7.93 5.34
N PRO A 3 5.20 -7.01 5.20
CA PRO A 3 3.89 -7.19 5.77
C PRO A 3 3.19 -8.37 5.09
N SER A 4 2.35 -9.06 5.82
CA SER A 4 1.56 -10.19 5.32
C SER A 4 0.08 -9.82 5.28
N LEU A 5 -0.61 -10.32 4.27
CA LEU A 5 -2.05 -10.19 4.20
C LEU A 5 -2.69 -11.12 5.22
N GLY A 6 -3.49 -10.56 6.11
CA GLY A 6 -4.31 -11.31 7.06
C GLY A 6 -5.55 -11.92 6.41
N THR A 7 -6.35 -12.58 7.23
CA THR A 7 -7.56 -13.27 6.79
C THR A 7 -8.84 -12.60 7.27
N THR A 8 -8.74 -11.44 7.91
CA THR A 8 -9.87 -10.68 8.46
C THR A 8 -10.26 -9.58 7.50
N ARG A 9 -11.54 -9.23 7.44
CA ARG A 9 -12.00 -8.07 6.66
C ARG A 9 -11.33 -6.80 7.16
N GLY A 10 -10.93 -5.95 6.23
CA GLY A 10 -10.12 -4.76 6.48
C GLY A 10 -8.61 -5.02 6.42
N ASP A 11 -8.16 -6.27 6.38
CA ASP A 11 -6.73 -6.58 6.36
C ASP A 11 -6.08 -6.20 5.02
N LEU A 12 -6.82 -6.33 3.91
CA LEU A 12 -6.30 -5.93 2.60
C LEU A 12 -6.08 -4.40 2.54
N VAL A 13 -7.04 -3.62 2.98
CA VAL A 13 -6.91 -2.15 2.94
C VAL A 13 -5.84 -1.65 3.90
N LYS A 14 -5.65 -2.30 5.06
CA LYS A 14 -4.53 -2.02 5.98
C LYS A 14 -3.18 -2.35 5.34
N LEU A 15 -3.08 -3.50 4.67
CA LEU A 15 -1.88 -3.89 3.94
C LEU A 15 -1.55 -2.87 2.84
N LEU A 16 -2.54 -2.46 2.06
CA LEU A 16 -2.36 -1.44 1.04
C LEU A 16 -1.90 -0.10 1.63
N LYS A 17 -2.50 0.36 2.74
CA LYS A 17 -2.03 1.56 3.44
C LYS A 17 -0.57 1.43 3.84
N THR A 18 -0.21 0.31 4.43
CA THR A 18 1.18 0.04 4.87
C THR A 18 2.17 0.12 3.72
N VAL A 19 1.85 -0.47 2.56
CA VAL A 19 2.76 -0.52 1.42
C VAL A 19 2.74 0.77 0.60
N LEU A 20 1.56 1.32 0.35
CA LEU A 20 1.39 2.47 -0.54
C LEU A 20 1.77 3.78 0.14
N VAL A 21 1.43 3.94 1.44
CA VAL A 21 1.46 5.24 2.15
C VAL A 21 2.50 5.28 3.26
N ASP A 22 2.51 4.28 4.16
CA ASP A 22 3.27 4.40 5.40
C ASP A 22 4.73 3.91 5.26
N GLY A 23 4.99 2.94 4.38
CA GLY A 23 6.19 2.12 4.40
C GLY A 23 6.16 1.11 5.56
N PHE A 24 7.12 0.21 5.62
CA PHE A 24 7.11 -0.88 6.61
C PHE A 24 8.53 -1.30 7.01
N ASN A 25 8.64 -2.26 7.94
CA ASN A 25 9.91 -2.80 8.41
C ASN A 25 10.83 -1.72 9.01
N SER A 26 10.30 -0.90 9.91
CA SER A 26 11.10 0.13 10.59
C SER A 26 12.14 -0.52 11.50
N GLN A 27 13.40 -0.05 11.38
CA GLN A 27 14.57 -0.49 12.17
C GLN A 27 15.32 0.73 12.68
N THR A 28 15.81 0.64 13.90
CA THR A 28 16.75 1.64 14.44
C THR A 28 18.13 1.37 13.87
N VAL A 29 18.85 2.42 13.47
CA VAL A 29 20.25 2.34 13.05
C VAL A 29 21.13 2.48 14.27
N ASN A 30 22.02 1.50 14.47
CA ASN A 30 22.94 1.49 15.62
C ASN A 30 24.10 2.48 15.43
N SER A 31 24.64 2.57 14.22
CA SER A 31 25.71 3.48 13.84
C SER A 31 25.75 3.72 12.35
N VAL A 32 26.37 4.82 11.93
CA VAL A 32 26.62 5.13 10.51
C VAL A 32 28.10 5.46 10.36
N SER A 33 28.70 4.93 9.30
CA SER A 33 30.04 5.36 8.85
C SER A 33 29.95 5.88 7.42
N VAL A 34 30.80 6.86 7.10
CA VAL A 34 30.84 7.51 5.80
C VAL A 34 32.19 7.25 5.12
N ASP A 35 32.14 6.68 3.93
CA ASP A 35 33.28 6.65 3.02
C ASP A 35 33.14 7.80 2.02
N GLN A 36 33.91 8.85 2.20
CA GLN A 36 33.87 10.04 1.34
C GLN A 36 34.46 9.77 -0.04
N THR A 37 35.42 8.85 -0.16
CA THR A 37 36.04 8.49 -1.45
C THR A 37 35.05 7.76 -2.35
N ALA A 38 34.32 6.81 -1.78
CA ALA A 38 33.30 6.06 -2.50
C ALA A 38 31.94 6.82 -2.55
N ASN A 39 31.77 7.85 -1.70
CA ASN A 39 30.52 8.57 -1.47
C ASN A 39 29.39 7.62 -1.01
N ILE A 40 29.71 6.77 -0.02
CA ILE A 40 28.84 5.73 0.53
C ILE A 40 28.67 5.93 2.03
N ALA A 41 27.44 5.80 2.51
CA ALA A 41 27.13 5.61 3.91
C ALA A 41 26.83 4.13 4.18
N THR A 42 27.48 3.58 5.21
CA THR A 42 27.22 2.23 5.74
C THR A 42 26.46 2.37 7.06
N LEU A 43 25.25 1.84 7.09
CA LEU A 43 24.37 1.85 8.26
C LEU A 43 24.39 0.48 8.92
N SER A 44 24.73 0.45 10.21
CA SER A 44 24.60 -0.76 11.03
C SER A 44 23.16 -0.88 11.53
N VAL A 45 22.54 -2.01 11.27
CA VAL A 45 21.15 -2.31 11.59
C VAL A 45 21.07 -3.63 12.40
N PRO A 46 19.97 -3.88 13.12
CA PRO A 46 19.82 -5.14 13.86
C PRO A 46 19.93 -6.36 12.95
N ILE A 47 20.44 -7.47 13.51
CA ILE A 47 20.49 -8.76 12.81
C ILE A 47 19.10 -9.17 12.33
N SER A 48 19.01 -9.78 11.16
CA SER A 48 17.75 -10.19 10.53
C SER A 48 16.81 -9.02 10.22
N HIS A 49 17.34 -7.86 9.93
CA HIS A 49 16.59 -6.64 9.55
C HIS A 49 15.66 -6.82 8.34
N GLY A 50 15.94 -7.77 7.44
CA GLY A 50 15.07 -8.13 6.31
C GLY A 50 15.03 -7.14 5.16
N PHE A 51 15.97 -6.18 5.07
CA PHE A 51 16.15 -5.37 3.87
C PHE A 51 16.82 -6.17 2.76
N LEU A 52 16.59 -5.78 1.51
CA LEU A 52 17.07 -6.49 0.33
C LEU A 52 17.92 -5.56 -0.56
N PHE A 53 18.83 -6.16 -1.32
CA PHE A 53 19.57 -5.47 -2.36
C PHE A 53 18.62 -4.83 -3.38
N ASN A 54 18.93 -3.62 -3.82
CA ASN A 54 18.10 -2.79 -4.72
C ASN A 54 16.76 -2.30 -4.16
N GLN A 55 16.41 -2.62 -2.93
CA GLN A 55 15.23 -2.08 -2.27
C GLN A 55 15.39 -0.58 -2.02
N VAL A 56 14.30 0.17 -2.07
CA VAL A 56 14.29 1.57 -1.63
C VAL A 56 13.93 1.62 -0.15
N ILE A 57 14.73 2.34 0.63
CA ILE A 57 14.50 2.59 2.04
C ILE A 57 14.37 4.09 2.31
N THR A 58 13.56 4.46 3.28
CA THR A 58 13.48 5.83 3.80
C THR A 58 14.30 5.92 5.07
N VAL A 59 15.24 6.85 5.11
CA VAL A 59 16.02 7.24 6.29
C VAL A 59 15.37 8.45 6.96
N SER A 60 15.32 8.46 8.28
CA SER A 60 14.80 9.58 9.08
C SER A 60 15.56 9.73 10.38
N GLY A 61 15.52 10.94 10.97
CA GLY A 61 16.17 11.25 12.24
C GLY A 61 17.67 11.53 12.16
N ALA A 62 18.21 11.66 10.95
CA ALA A 62 19.63 11.95 10.75
C ALA A 62 19.96 13.44 10.85
N THR A 63 21.15 13.71 11.30
CA THR A 63 21.84 15.00 11.24
C THR A 63 23.15 14.80 10.49
N PRO A 64 23.43 15.53 9.40
CA PRO A 64 22.59 16.61 8.84
C PRO A 64 21.30 16.09 8.18
N SER A 65 20.29 16.96 8.09
CA SER A 65 18.96 16.64 7.58
C SER A 65 18.95 16.18 6.12
N GLU A 66 19.97 16.54 5.35
CA GLU A 66 20.19 16.17 3.96
C GLU A 66 20.38 14.65 3.79
N PHE A 67 20.72 13.94 4.86
CA PHE A 67 20.77 12.48 4.85
C PHE A 67 19.39 11.84 5.06
N ASN A 68 18.34 12.60 5.41
CA ASN A 68 16.99 12.05 5.47
C ASN A 68 16.39 11.90 4.05
N GLY A 69 15.53 10.91 3.88
CA GLY A 69 14.83 10.65 2.62
C GLY A 69 15.08 9.25 2.07
N ASP A 70 14.74 9.07 0.81
CA ASP A 70 14.74 7.76 0.16
C ASP A 70 16.09 7.44 -0.47
N TYR A 71 16.55 6.21 -0.24
CA TYR A 71 17.81 5.67 -0.75
C TYR A 71 17.61 4.27 -1.31
N ARG A 72 18.30 3.97 -2.41
CA ARG A 72 18.42 2.62 -2.92
C ARG A 72 19.53 1.88 -2.17
N VAL A 73 19.25 0.68 -1.71
CA VAL A 73 20.23 -0.20 -1.05
C VAL A 73 21.19 -0.75 -2.11
N LEU A 74 22.48 -0.43 -1.96
CA LEU A 74 23.55 -0.86 -2.86
C LEU A 74 24.25 -2.14 -2.41
N TYR A 75 24.25 -2.37 -1.10
CA TYR A 75 24.79 -3.58 -0.49
C TYR A 75 23.99 -3.90 0.76
N VAL A 76 23.89 -5.18 1.07
CA VAL A 76 23.19 -5.67 2.26
C VAL A 76 23.84 -6.98 2.72
N ASP A 77 24.04 -7.10 4.03
CA ASP A 77 24.38 -8.34 4.71
C ASP A 77 23.49 -8.51 5.97
N GLY A 78 23.89 -9.39 6.89
CA GLY A 78 23.10 -9.70 8.09
C GLY A 78 22.91 -8.54 9.07
N THR A 79 23.78 -7.51 9.03
CA THR A 79 23.84 -6.43 10.02
C THR A 79 24.08 -5.06 9.43
N THR A 80 24.32 -4.97 8.11
CA THR A 80 24.63 -3.69 7.45
C THR A 80 23.85 -3.48 6.16
N ILE A 81 23.63 -2.21 5.85
CA ILE A 81 23.13 -1.76 4.56
C ILE A 81 23.99 -0.59 4.09
N GLN A 82 24.24 -0.50 2.78
CA GLN A 82 24.96 0.62 2.19
C GLN A 82 24.08 1.38 1.21
N VAL A 83 24.21 2.70 1.26
CA VAL A 83 23.50 3.62 0.37
C VAL A 83 24.47 4.66 -0.19
N LYS A 84 24.17 5.17 -1.39
CA LYS A 84 24.96 6.25 -1.98
C LYS A 84 24.51 7.59 -1.40
N LEU A 85 25.46 8.41 -0.95
CA LEU A 85 25.19 9.77 -0.52
C LEU A 85 24.73 10.63 -1.70
N LYS A 86 23.79 11.51 -1.46
CA LYS A 86 23.26 12.48 -2.44
C LYS A 86 24.03 13.80 -2.45
N SER A 87 24.77 14.05 -1.37
CA SER A 87 25.56 15.26 -1.16
C SER A 87 26.86 14.91 -0.41
N ASN A 88 27.79 15.85 -0.37
CA ASN A 88 29.05 15.67 0.33
C ASN A 88 28.85 15.81 1.84
N ILE A 89 28.49 14.69 2.50
CA ILE A 89 28.31 14.59 3.94
C ILE A 89 29.52 13.88 4.54
N THR A 90 30.11 14.48 5.53
CA THR A 90 31.33 13.96 6.18
C THR A 90 31.04 13.18 7.44
N GLU A 91 30.00 13.52 8.15
CA GLU A 91 29.57 12.89 9.39
C GLU A 91 28.04 12.82 9.47
N ILE A 92 27.54 11.71 9.99
CA ILE A 92 26.10 11.47 10.18
C ILE A 92 25.87 11.01 11.62
N SER A 93 24.93 11.67 12.29
CA SER A 93 24.56 11.39 13.68
C SER A 93 23.04 11.49 13.88
N GLY A 94 22.58 11.24 15.11
CA GLY A 94 21.19 11.38 15.51
C GLY A 94 20.47 10.05 15.76
N PRO A 95 19.20 10.09 16.17
CA PRO A 95 18.37 8.90 16.41
C PRO A 95 17.82 8.37 15.08
N ILE A 96 18.69 7.77 14.28
CA ILE A 96 18.39 7.38 12.91
C ILE A 96 17.52 6.13 12.89
N SER A 97 16.49 6.16 12.08
CA SER A 97 15.68 4.99 11.73
C SER A 97 15.61 4.82 10.21
N VAL A 98 15.47 3.58 9.80
CA VAL A 98 15.27 3.19 8.40
C VAL A 98 14.06 2.29 8.26
N LYS A 99 13.31 2.46 7.18
CA LYS A 99 12.20 1.57 6.82
C LYS A 99 12.16 1.32 5.33
N THR A 100 11.52 0.26 4.90
CA THR A 100 11.17 0.12 3.48
C THR A 100 10.29 1.30 3.07
N ALA A 101 10.69 2.00 2.01
CA ALA A 101 9.96 3.17 1.53
C ALA A 101 8.53 2.80 1.09
N SER A 102 7.62 3.73 1.26
CA SER A 102 6.29 3.65 0.67
C SER A 102 6.36 3.83 -0.85
N LEU A 103 5.27 3.50 -1.54
CA LEU A 103 5.15 3.70 -2.99
C LEU A 103 4.74 5.14 -3.37
N GLY A 104 4.74 6.09 -2.42
CA GLY A 104 4.50 7.50 -2.68
C GLY A 104 3.03 7.87 -2.89
N TYR A 105 2.12 7.05 -2.38
CA TYR A 105 0.70 7.39 -2.32
C TYR A 105 0.37 8.15 -1.04
N SER A 106 -0.70 8.91 -1.08
CA SER A 106 -1.34 9.53 0.07
C SER A 106 -2.77 9.02 0.23
N LEU A 107 -3.32 9.14 1.43
CA LEU A 107 -4.74 8.90 1.67
C LEU A 107 -5.54 10.15 1.33
N ALA A 108 -6.45 10.03 0.37
CA ALA A 108 -7.44 11.05 0.08
C ALA A 108 -8.68 10.90 0.97
N TYR A 109 -8.92 9.68 1.49
CA TYR A 109 -9.95 9.37 2.49
C TYR A 109 -9.50 8.15 3.30
N ASP A 110 -9.73 8.19 4.62
CA ASP A 110 -9.36 7.11 5.55
C ASP A 110 -10.53 6.82 6.52
N ASP A 111 -11.19 5.72 6.31
CA ASP A 111 -12.16 5.15 7.24
C ASP A 111 -11.96 3.63 7.39
N ILE A 112 -10.69 3.23 7.44
CA ILE A 112 -10.29 1.83 7.54
C ILE A 112 -10.83 1.17 8.79
N THR A 113 -10.84 1.91 9.90
CA THR A 113 -11.21 1.38 11.21
C THR A 113 -12.72 1.10 11.31
N ASN A 114 -13.56 1.98 10.77
CA ASN A 114 -15.02 1.87 10.94
C ASN A 114 -15.66 1.11 9.78
N THR A 115 -15.31 1.46 8.54
CA THR A 115 -15.97 0.90 7.34
C THR A 115 -15.06 0.04 6.48
N GLY A 116 -13.78 -0.13 6.84
CA GLY A 116 -12.81 -0.84 6.02
C GLY A 116 -12.57 -0.17 4.66
N THR A 117 -12.74 1.15 4.58
CA THR A 117 -12.68 1.92 3.33
C THR A 117 -11.50 2.88 3.35
N ALA A 118 -10.75 2.93 2.25
CA ALA A 118 -9.75 3.97 2.01
C ALA A 118 -9.71 4.38 0.53
N CYS A 119 -9.32 5.62 0.29
CA CYS A 119 -9.05 6.15 -1.03
C CYS A 119 -7.58 6.55 -1.12
N PHE A 120 -6.86 5.92 -2.04
CA PHE A 120 -5.45 6.13 -2.28
C PHE A 120 -5.25 7.03 -3.50
N LYS A 121 -4.37 8.02 -3.37
CA LYS A 121 -4.02 8.95 -4.43
C LYS A 121 -2.52 8.97 -4.64
N ASN A 122 -2.05 8.84 -5.87
CA ASN A 122 -0.64 9.02 -6.17
C ASN A 122 -0.30 10.52 -6.12
N SER A 123 0.57 10.90 -5.19
CA SER A 123 0.94 12.31 -4.94
C SER A 123 1.85 12.90 -6.02
N SER A 124 2.51 12.06 -6.83
CA SER A 124 3.47 12.50 -7.85
C SER A 124 2.82 12.82 -9.20
N GLN A 125 1.52 12.54 -9.38
CA GLN A 125 0.83 12.75 -10.65
C GLN A 125 -0.01 14.01 -10.67
N THR A 126 0.06 14.74 -11.78
CA THR A 126 -0.72 15.96 -12.02
C THR A 126 -2.20 15.70 -12.28
N SER A 127 -2.55 14.48 -12.74
CA SER A 127 -3.93 14.04 -12.89
C SER A 127 -4.16 12.84 -11.94
N PRO A 128 -4.70 13.09 -10.77
CA PRO A 128 -4.76 12.07 -9.73
C PRO A 128 -5.86 11.06 -10.01
N ALA A 129 -5.49 9.87 -10.42
CA ALA A 129 -6.39 8.74 -10.25
C ALA A 129 -6.50 8.40 -8.75
N ILE A 130 -7.72 8.28 -8.28
CA ILE A 130 -8.04 7.84 -6.93
C ILE A 130 -8.46 6.38 -7.02
N LEU A 131 -7.77 5.54 -6.27
CA LEU A 131 -8.12 4.14 -6.06
C LEU A 131 -8.88 4.02 -4.74
N LYS A 132 -10.18 3.75 -4.81
CA LYS A 132 -11.00 3.47 -3.64
C LYS A 132 -11.09 1.97 -3.42
N VAL A 133 -10.76 1.54 -2.21
CA VAL A 133 -10.80 0.15 -1.78
C VAL A 133 -11.76 0.03 -0.60
N ILE A 134 -12.74 -0.86 -0.73
CA ILE A 134 -13.76 -1.14 0.30
C ILE A 134 -13.63 -2.61 0.67
N ASP A 135 -13.00 -2.85 1.82
CA ASP A 135 -12.77 -4.18 2.39
C ASP A 135 -13.72 -4.44 3.57
N ALA A 136 -14.99 -4.16 3.32
CA ALA A 136 -16.08 -4.36 4.26
C ALA A 136 -17.06 -5.44 3.78
N LEU A 137 -17.86 -5.97 4.71
CA LEU A 137 -18.94 -6.87 4.35
C LEU A 137 -19.94 -6.11 3.45
N PRO A 138 -20.30 -6.65 2.29
CA PRO A 138 -21.37 -6.08 1.48
C PRO A 138 -22.67 -6.00 2.28
N PRO A 139 -23.43 -4.90 2.19
CA PRO A 139 -24.58 -4.64 3.07
C PRO A 139 -25.75 -5.60 2.87
N ASN A 140 -25.89 -6.24 1.72
CA ASN A 140 -27.06 -7.06 1.40
C ASN A 140 -26.71 -8.51 1.12
N GLY A 141 -27.11 -9.42 2.01
CA GLY A 141 -27.24 -10.85 1.75
C GLY A 141 -25.96 -11.66 1.54
N TYR A 142 -24.78 -11.05 1.76
CA TYR A 142 -23.52 -11.76 1.63
C TYR A 142 -23.22 -12.57 2.90
N ASN A 143 -23.04 -13.87 2.74
CA ASN A 143 -22.69 -14.72 3.87
C ASN A 143 -21.24 -14.47 4.30
N ALA A 144 -21.02 -14.20 5.60
CA ALA A 144 -19.70 -13.97 6.16
C ALA A 144 -18.73 -15.17 6.01
N THR A 145 -19.25 -16.35 5.74
CA THR A 145 -18.45 -17.58 5.51
C THR A 145 -17.93 -17.71 4.08
N TRP A 146 -18.41 -16.88 3.16
CA TRP A 146 -17.96 -16.89 1.77
C TRP A 146 -16.58 -16.26 1.64
N ALA A 147 -15.92 -16.50 0.50
CA ALA A 147 -14.62 -15.94 0.22
C ALA A 147 -14.58 -14.41 0.45
N ARG A 148 -13.50 -13.94 1.06
CA ARG A 148 -13.30 -12.52 1.32
C ARG A 148 -12.80 -11.84 0.07
N PHE A 149 -13.38 -10.71 -0.24
CA PHE A 149 -12.94 -9.86 -1.32
C PHE A 149 -13.10 -8.39 -0.92
N ALA A 150 -12.30 -7.54 -1.53
CA ALA A 150 -12.50 -6.10 -1.52
C ALA A 150 -13.12 -5.64 -2.83
N ARG A 151 -13.93 -4.61 -2.75
CA ARG A 151 -14.43 -3.88 -3.92
C ARG A 151 -13.44 -2.76 -4.23
N VAL A 152 -13.06 -2.64 -5.48
CA VAL A 152 -12.05 -1.67 -5.91
C VAL A 152 -12.62 -0.83 -7.05
N VAL A 153 -12.59 0.47 -6.87
CA VAL A 153 -13.11 1.44 -7.85
C VAL A 153 -12.06 2.50 -8.10
N ALA A 154 -11.91 2.93 -9.34
CA ALA A 154 -11.04 4.03 -9.71
C ALA A 154 -11.86 5.25 -10.15
N GLY A 155 -11.41 6.44 -9.78
CA GLY A 155 -12.04 7.70 -10.16
C GLY A 155 -11.07 8.87 -10.04
N GLN A 156 -11.56 10.10 -10.19
CA GLN A 156 -10.70 11.29 -10.20
C GLN A 156 -10.96 12.27 -9.05
N ALA A 157 -12.16 12.29 -8.49
CA ALA A 157 -12.50 13.20 -7.41
C ALA A 157 -13.47 12.55 -6.43
N ILE A 158 -13.28 12.81 -5.15
CA ILE A 158 -14.14 12.36 -4.06
C ILE A 158 -14.57 13.54 -3.17
N ASP A 159 -15.70 13.42 -2.51
CA ASP A 159 -16.15 14.32 -1.47
C ASP A 159 -15.52 13.99 -0.09
N SER A 160 -15.90 14.72 0.93
CA SER A 160 -15.43 14.52 2.30
C SER A 160 -15.86 13.18 2.93
N ALA A 161 -16.84 12.50 2.36
CA ALA A 161 -17.30 11.17 2.77
C ALA A 161 -16.65 10.04 1.95
N GLY A 162 -15.68 10.38 1.09
CA GLY A 162 -15.01 9.42 0.23
C GLY A 162 -15.84 8.91 -0.94
N LYS A 163 -16.93 9.59 -1.29
CA LYS A 163 -17.75 9.25 -2.45
C LYS A 163 -17.25 9.94 -3.71
N PHE A 164 -17.30 9.26 -4.85
CA PHE A 164 -16.96 9.88 -6.13
C PHE A 164 -18.00 10.93 -6.53
N ILE A 165 -17.53 12.17 -6.78
CA ILE A 165 -18.41 13.31 -7.11
C ILE A 165 -18.55 13.55 -8.61
N ASN A 166 -17.74 12.90 -9.43
CA ASN A 166 -17.78 13.04 -10.89
C ASN A 166 -17.86 11.66 -11.54
N ASN A 167 -19.07 11.21 -11.77
CA ASN A 167 -19.38 9.89 -12.28
C ASN A 167 -18.94 9.68 -13.74
N GLU A 168 -18.82 10.77 -14.52
CA GLU A 168 -18.48 10.69 -15.95
C GLU A 168 -17.06 10.18 -16.20
N LYS A 169 -16.19 10.24 -15.19
CA LYS A 169 -14.77 9.89 -15.30
C LYS A 169 -14.37 8.58 -14.63
N THR A 170 -15.31 7.91 -14.00
CA THR A 170 -15.11 6.53 -13.56
C THR A 170 -15.53 5.57 -14.68
N PRO A 171 -15.02 4.35 -14.74
CA PRO A 171 -15.64 3.32 -15.58
C PRO A 171 -17.05 3.04 -15.02
N TYR A 172 -18.03 3.71 -15.56
CA TYR A 172 -19.38 3.85 -15.04
C TYR A 172 -20.40 3.46 -16.10
N HIS A 173 -21.39 2.70 -15.69
CA HIS A 173 -22.57 2.46 -16.51
C HIS A 173 -23.72 3.33 -16.01
N LYS A 174 -24.32 4.14 -16.89
CA LYS A 174 -25.37 5.12 -16.55
C LYS A 174 -26.58 4.55 -15.81
N ASP A 175 -26.89 3.27 -16.06
CA ASP A 175 -28.07 2.59 -15.51
C ASP A 175 -27.74 1.84 -14.20
N TYR A 176 -26.47 1.82 -13.79
CA TYR A 176 -26.01 1.14 -12.57
C TYR A 176 -25.05 2.06 -11.79
N PRO A 177 -25.59 3.07 -11.10
CA PRO A 177 -24.80 3.97 -10.30
C PRO A 177 -24.14 3.18 -9.15
N PHE A 178 -22.83 3.26 -9.06
CA PHE A 178 -21.99 2.78 -7.96
C PHE A 178 -22.43 1.48 -7.28
N ALA A 179 -21.94 0.35 -7.75
CA ALA A 179 -22.02 -0.92 -7.01
C ALA A 179 -21.47 -0.82 -5.58
N GLU A 180 -20.62 0.16 -5.30
CA GLU A 180 -20.12 0.47 -3.97
C GLU A 180 -21.20 0.98 -3.01
N GLU A 181 -22.20 1.75 -3.48
CA GLU A 181 -23.27 2.29 -2.63
C GLU A 181 -24.39 1.29 -2.37
N THR A 182 -24.68 0.44 -3.35
CA THR A 182 -25.79 -0.51 -3.26
C THR A 182 -25.39 -1.84 -2.63
N GLY A 183 -24.10 -2.11 -2.50
CA GLY A 183 -23.62 -3.40 -1.99
C GLY A 183 -23.97 -4.61 -2.87
N ASN A 184 -24.70 -4.42 -3.94
CA ASN A 184 -25.08 -5.46 -4.86
C ASN A 184 -23.94 -5.74 -5.84
N MET A 185 -23.17 -6.75 -5.53
CA MET A 185 -22.59 -7.57 -6.59
C MET A 185 -23.76 -8.40 -7.12
N VAL A 186 -24.36 -7.95 -8.21
CA VAL A 186 -25.49 -8.68 -8.81
C VAL A 186 -24.95 -10.03 -9.28
N SER A 187 -25.33 -11.09 -8.58
CA SER A 187 -25.19 -12.44 -9.09
C SER A 187 -26.21 -12.60 -10.20
N GLY A 188 -25.78 -12.58 -11.43
CA GLY A 188 -26.66 -12.78 -12.56
C GLY A 188 -26.17 -12.05 -13.81
N ASN A 189 -26.27 -12.67 -14.91
CA ASN A 189 -25.80 -12.42 -16.27
C ASN A 189 -25.93 -11.00 -16.89
N THR A 190 -26.04 -9.94 -16.12
CA THR A 190 -26.21 -8.58 -16.62
C THR A 190 -25.26 -7.57 -15.97
N GLY A 191 -24.19 -8.05 -15.33
CA GLY A 191 -23.32 -7.21 -14.53
C GLY A 191 -22.30 -6.42 -15.33
N ILE A 192 -22.65 -5.21 -15.75
CA ILE A 192 -21.64 -4.19 -16.03
C ILE A 192 -21.32 -3.57 -14.68
N HIS A 193 -20.19 -3.95 -14.10
CA HIS A 193 -19.78 -3.48 -12.80
C HIS A 193 -18.86 -2.26 -12.95
N SER A 194 -19.12 -1.21 -12.18
CA SER A 194 -18.20 -0.08 -12.03
C SER A 194 -17.06 -0.38 -11.05
N SER A 195 -16.99 -1.57 -10.48
CA SER A 195 -15.97 -2.00 -9.52
C SER A 195 -15.34 -3.32 -9.92
N CYS A 196 -14.05 -3.45 -9.61
CA CYS A 196 -13.35 -4.72 -9.64
C CYS A 196 -13.50 -5.43 -8.30
N ARG A 197 -13.43 -6.76 -8.32
CA ARG A 197 -13.37 -7.59 -7.13
C ARG A 197 -11.94 -8.09 -6.94
N TRP A 198 -11.34 -7.81 -5.79
CA TRP A 198 -10.07 -8.38 -5.39
C TRP A 198 -10.31 -9.43 -4.32
N ASP A 199 -10.23 -10.70 -4.72
CA ASP A 199 -10.36 -11.82 -3.80
C ASP A 199 -9.07 -12.02 -3.00
N TYR A 200 -9.22 -12.19 -1.70
CA TYR A 200 -8.13 -12.55 -0.81
C TYR A 200 -8.62 -13.53 0.28
N ALA A 201 -7.71 -14.21 0.95
CA ALA A 201 -8.02 -15.17 2.01
C ALA A 201 -9.08 -16.20 1.58
N LYS A 202 -8.91 -16.79 0.40
CA LYS A 202 -9.68 -17.98 0.02
C LYS A 202 -9.41 -19.04 1.07
N PRO A 203 -10.41 -19.59 1.78
CA PRO A 203 -10.26 -20.91 2.35
C PRO A 203 -9.87 -21.81 1.17
N GLN A 204 -8.84 -22.65 1.32
CA GLN A 204 -8.27 -23.43 0.21
C GLN A 204 -9.38 -23.92 -0.71
N TYR A 205 -9.49 -23.33 -1.87
CA TYR A 205 -10.40 -23.78 -2.89
C TYR A 205 -9.82 -25.11 -3.38
N LYS A 206 -10.34 -26.20 -2.86
CA LYS A 206 -10.20 -27.46 -3.57
C LYS A 206 -11.02 -27.28 -4.81
N ASP A 207 -10.35 -27.27 -5.93
CA ASP A 207 -10.95 -27.25 -7.26
C ASP A 207 -11.75 -28.56 -7.40
N ASN A 208 -13.01 -28.52 -7.00
CA ASN A 208 -13.94 -29.63 -7.18
C ASN A 208 -14.74 -29.49 -8.47
N GLY A 209 -14.15 -28.85 -9.47
CA GLY A 209 -14.65 -28.90 -10.85
C GLY A 209 -15.98 -28.15 -11.11
N SER A 210 -16.48 -27.37 -10.19
CA SER A 210 -17.57 -26.44 -10.44
C SER A 210 -17.00 -25.10 -10.88
N GLY A 211 -16.83 -24.93 -12.20
CA GLY A 211 -16.20 -23.80 -12.81
C GLY A 211 -16.93 -22.48 -12.48
N TYR A 212 -16.27 -21.63 -11.71
CA TYR A 212 -16.37 -20.21 -11.93
C TYR A 212 -15.12 -19.82 -12.71
N ALA A 213 -15.29 -19.67 -14.02
CA ALA A 213 -14.28 -19.08 -14.86
C ALA A 213 -13.97 -17.69 -14.31
N ASP A 214 -12.71 -17.45 -14.04
CA ASP A 214 -12.17 -16.11 -13.86
C ASP A 214 -12.36 -15.38 -15.19
N ASN A 215 -13.28 -14.43 -15.26
CA ASN A 215 -13.39 -13.43 -16.32
C ASN A 215 -12.86 -12.09 -15.79
#